data_e7bc967237d63ac20515bedb8aa64e08
#
_entry.id   e7bc967237d63ac20515bedb8aa64e08
#
_cell.length_a   1.000
_cell.length_b   1.000
_cell.length_c   1.000
_cell.angle_alpha   90.00
_cell.angle_beta   90.00
_cell.angle_gamma   90.00
#
_symmetry.space_group_name_H-M   'P 1'
#
loop_
_entity.id
_entity.type
_entity.pdbx_description
1 polymer ?
#
loop_
_entity_poly.entity_id
_entity_poly.type
_entity_poly.pdbx_seq_one_letter_code
_entity_poly.pdbx_strand_id
1 'polypeptide(L)'
;MPIMRLRFLKNVFFVCLFSILLSTGCQKKEEPKVQVPPPSGPVYAEKEIRLLEDGARQNPGKAVAWTKLGNALMDAHRYQKAIDAYQKALELDQKNIDVRVDMGTCFKNMGQFDGAVEEYRKAIAVDPGHVNAHRNLGVVLGFDLGDKKGAIKELEESLKLSPYGPGADTAKKMIEELKRS
;
A
#
# COMPACT_ATOMS: atom_id res chain seq x y z
N MET A 1 -62.35 45.53 58.08
CA MET A 1 -63.02 44.33 58.66
C MET A 1 -62.86 43.17 57.76
N PRO A 2 -62.71 42.00 58.24
CA PRO A 2 -61.68 41.45 59.15
C PRO A 2 -60.93 40.30 58.45
N ILE A 3 -59.71 40.05 58.80
CA ILE A 3 -59.17 39.15 59.81
C ILE A 3 -59.17 37.68 59.40
N MET A 4 -57.97 37.15 59.54
CA MET A 4 -57.64 35.78 60.04
C MET A 4 -57.76 34.66 58.99
N ARG A 5 -56.86 33.72 58.92
CA ARG A 5 -55.86 33.11 59.81
C ARG A 5 -54.97 32.27 58.91
N LEU A 6 -53.74 32.31 58.92
CA LEU A 6 -52.76 31.66 59.81
C LEU A 6 -53.20 30.27 60.32
N ARG A 7 -52.59 29.29 59.78
CA ARG A 7 -52.21 28.06 60.49
C ARG A 7 -51.59 27.07 59.50
N PHE A 8 -50.32 26.88 59.64
CA PHE A 8 -49.68 25.74 60.28
C PHE A 8 -50.02 24.38 59.67
N LEU A 9 -49.03 23.83 59.06
CA LEU A 9 -48.50 22.50 59.33
C LEU A 9 -47.15 22.44 58.59
N LYS A 10 -46.10 22.68 59.29
CA LYS A 10 -45.28 21.77 60.12
C LYS A 10 -45.10 20.40 59.47
N ASN A 11 -43.87 20.25 59.06
CA ASN A 11 -43.07 19.04 59.26
C ASN A 11 -43.62 17.73 58.75
N VAL A 12 -43.09 17.28 57.68
CA VAL A 12 -42.50 15.96 57.71
C VAL A 12 -41.12 16.04 57.07
N PHE A 13 -40.14 16.21 57.89
CA PHE A 13 -38.78 15.81 57.61
C PHE A 13 -38.75 14.30 57.53
N PHE A 14 -38.87 13.78 56.32
CA PHE A 14 -38.54 12.38 56.13
C PHE A 14 -37.08 12.36 55.69
N VAL A 15 -36.22 12.19 56.64
CA VAL A 15 -34.81 11.92 56.47
C VAL A 15 -34.75 10.49 55.92
N CYS A 16 -34.78 10.35 54.61
CA CYS A 16 -34.27 9.16 53.95
C CYS A 16 -32.77 9.32 53.82
N LEU A 17 -32.08 8.86 54.85
CA LEU A 17 -30.68 8.47 54.77
C LEU A 17 -30.56 7.32 53.77
N PHE A 18 -30.46 7.68 52.49
CA PHE A 18 -30.06 6.72 51.50
C PHE A 18 -28.54 6.75 51.41
N SER A 19 -27.96 5.74 52.01
CA SER A 19 -26.55 5.41 51.96
C SER A 19 -26.12 5.35 50.48
N ILE A 20 -25.47 6.41 49.97
CA ILE A 20 -24.78 6.35 48.72
C ILE A 20 -23.51 5.55 48.99
N LEU A 21 -23.60 4.26 48.70
CA LEU A 21 -22.45 3.40 48.47
C LEU A 21 -21.71 3.95 47.27
N LEU A 22 -20.64 4.66 47.53
CA LEU A 22 -19.61 5.01 46.55
C LEU A 22 -18.98 3.69 46.05
N SER A 23 -19.64 3.03 45.13
CA SER A 23 -18.96 2.08 44.26
C SER A 23 -18.13 2.87 43.27
N THR A 24 -16.88 3.11 43.61
CA THR A 24 -15.84 3.48 42.68
C THR A 24 -15.61 2.29 41.73
N GLY A 25 -16.58 2.06 40.85
CA GLY A 25 -16.37 1.26 39.69
C GLY A 25 -15.42 2.00 38.79
N CYS A 26 -14.19 1.51 38.66
CA CYS A 26 -13.33 1.87 37.57
C CYS A 26 -14.08 1.64 36.26
N GLN A 27 -14.74 2.66 35.74
CA GLN A 27 -15.14 2.68 34.34
C GLN A 27 -13.84 2.68 33.53
N LYS A 28 -13.44 1.50 33.08
CA LYS A 28 -12.50 1.37 31.99
C LYS A 28 -13.07 2.25 30.88
N LYS A 29 -12.42 3.41 30.63
CA LYS A 29 -12.66 4.19 29.42
C LYS A 29 -12.43 3.19 28.28
N GLU A 30 -13.50 2.75 27.63
CA GLU A 30 -13.37 2.10 26.34
C GLU A 30 -12.75 3.15 25.43
N GLU A 31 -11.52 2.89 25.04
CA GLU A 31 -10.89 3.67 23.98
C GLU A 31 -11.83 3.61 22.77
N PRO A 32 -12.06 4.75 22.09
CA PRO A 32 -12.89 4.75 20.90
C PRO A 32 -12.29 3.71 19.95
N LYS A 33 -13.07 2.66 19.65
CA LYS A 33 -12.73 1.70 18.61
C LYS A 33 -12.57 2.53 17.35
N VAL A 34 -11.32 2.80 16.98
CA VAL A 34 -11.01 3.38 15.68
C VAL A 34 -11.59 2.38 14.68
N GLN A 35 -12.74 2.71 14.12
CA GLN A 35 -13.28 2.02 12.98
C GLN A 35 -12.31 2.30 11.84
N VAL A 36 -11.32 1.41 11.69
CA VAL A 36 -10.54 1.38 10.47
C VAL A 36 -11.56 1.13 9.36
N PRO A 37 -11.75 2.07 8.43
CA PRO A 37 -12.66 1.84 7.33
C PRO A 37 -12.24 0.52 6.67
N PRO A 38 -13.19 -0.32 6.23
CA PRO A 38 -12.83 -1.53 5.52
C PRO A 38 -11.90 -1.15 4.37
N PRO A 39 -10.85 -1.95 4.11
CA PRO A 39 -9.92 -1.67 3.04
C PRO A 39 -10.75 -1.39 1.77
N SER A 40 -10.50 -0.25 1.14
CA SER A 40 -11.24 0.27 0.00
C SER A 40 -10.92 -0.49 -1.30
N GLY A 41 -10.81 -1.82 -1.19
CA GLY A 41 -10.70 -2.74 -2.30
C GLY A 41 -11.95 -3.61 -2.39
N PRO A 42 -12.37 -4.03 -3.56
CA PRO A 42 -13.55 -4.87 -3.70
C PRO A 42 -13.35 -6.17 -2.91
N VAL A 43 -14.40 -6.59 -2.18
CA VAL A 43 -14.45 -7.86 -1.42
C VAL A 43 -14.05 -9.06 -2.31
N TYR A 44 -14.20 -8.93 -3.60
CA TYR A 44 -13.75 -9.89 -4.62
C TYR A 44 -12.23 -10.11 -4.61
N ALA A 45 -11.43 -9.05 -4.40
CA ALA A 45 -9.97 -9.16 -4.39
C ALA A 45 -9.47 -10.08 -3.28
N GLU A 46 -10.07 -10.06 -2.09
CA GLU A 46 -9.66 -10.91 -0.97
C GLU A 46 -9.93 -12.40 -1.24
N LYS A 47 -11.09 -12.71 -1.78
CA LYS A 47 -11.45 -14.10 -2.15
C LYS A 47 -10.55 -14.62 -3.26
N GLU A 48 -10.27 -13.78 -4.25
CA GLU A 48 -9.39 -14.11 -5.37
C GLU A 48 -7.96 -14.36 -4.88
N ILE A 49 -7.42 -13.49 -4.04
CA ILE A 49 -6.09 -13.66 -3.44
C ILE A 49 -5.99 -14.99 -2.70
N ARG A 50 -6.99 -15.35 -1.88
CA ARG A 50 -7.00 -16.64 -1.18
C ARG A 50 -6.99 -17.82 -2.15
N LEU A 51 -7.75 -17.77 -3.23
CA LEU A 51 -7.75 -18.81 -4.25
C LEU A 51 -6.38 -18.93 -4.95
N LEU A 52 -5.72 -17.81 -5.21
CA LEU A 52 -4.38 -17.79 -5.79
C LEU A 52 -3.32 -18.27 -4.80
N GLU A 53 -3.43 -17.92 -3.50
CA GLU A 53 -2.58 -18.46 -2.44
C GLU A 53 -2.68 -19.99 -2.36
N ASP A 54 -3.91 -20.52 -2.35
CA ASP A 54 -4.13 -21.97 -2.33
C ASP A 54 -3.62 -22.62 -3.61
N GLY A 55 -3.84 -22.00 -4.76
CA GLY A 55 -3.33 -22.46 -6.06
C GLY A 55 -1.80 -22.53 -6.10
N ALA A 56 -1.12 -21.53 -5.57
CA ALA A 56 0.33 -21.48 -5.48
C ALA A 56 0.88 -22.53 -4.50
N ARG A 57 0.21 -22.75 -3.37
CA ARG A 57 0.57 -23.78 -2.39
C ARG A 57 0.40 -25.21 -2.96
N GLN A 58 -0.63 -25.44 -3.76
CA GLN A 58 -0.88 -26.72 -4.42
C GLN A 58 0.06 -26.98 -5.60
N ASN A 59 0.66 -25.94 -6.17
CA ASN A 59 1.56 -26.01 -7.31
C ASN A 59 2.87 -25.26 -7.03
N PRO A 60 3.63 -25.62 -5.98
CA PRO A 60 4.78 -24.85 -5.54
C PRO A 60 5.90 -24.75 -6.58
N GLY A 61 6.01 -25.71 -7.48
CA GLY A 61 7.00 -25.72 -8.57
C GLY A 61 6.57 -24.98 -9.84
N LYS A 62 5.44 -24.29 -9.86
CA LYS A 62 4.97 -23.55 -11.04
C LYS A 62 5.18 -22.03 -10.85
N ALA A 63 6.19 -21.47 -11.50
CA ALA A 63 6.48 -20.03 -11.45
C ALA A 63 5.22 -19.18 -11.75
N VAL A 64 4.43 -19.56 -12.74
CA VAL A 64 3.21 -18.84 -13.13
C VAL A 64 2.16 -18.74 -12.01
N ALA A 65 2.09 -19.72 -11.10
CA ALA A 65 1.16 -19.66 -9.97
C ALA A 65 1.58 -18.56 -8.98
N TRP A 66 2.86 -18.46 -8.67
CA TRP A 66 3.44 -17.42 -7.83
C TRP A 66 3.37 -16.05 -8.47
N THR A 67 3.61 -15.95 -9.80
CA THR A 67 3.43 -14.69 -10.55
C THR A 67 2.00 -14.17 -10.44
N LYS A 68 0.99 -15.01 -10.68
CA LYS A 68 -0.42 -14.61 -10.56
C LYS A 68 -0.77 -14.12 -9.15
N LEU A 69 -0.26 -14.81 -8.13
CA LEU A 69 -0.44 -14.38 -6.75
C LEU A 69 0.23 -13.03 -6.49
N GLY A 70 1.47 -12.84 -6.97
CA GLY A 70 2.20 -11.58 -6.86
C GLY A 70 1.44 -10.42 -7.48
N ASN A 71 0.92 -10.59 -8.70
CA ASN A 71 0.14 -9.58 -9.40
C ASN A 71 -1.11 -9.18 -8.61
N ALA A 72 -1.90 -10.15 -8.15
CA ALA A 72 -3.09 -9.87 -7.36
C ALA A 72 -2.78 -9.17 -6.03
N LEU A 73 -1.67 -9.52 -5.38
CA LEU A 73 -1.21 -8.88 -4.16
C LEU A 73 -0.71 -7.45 -4.43
N MET A 74 -0.02 -7.21 -5.55
CA MET A 74 0.43 -5.89 -5.98
C MET A 74 -0.78 -4.97 -6.26
N ASP A 75 -1.77 -5.45 -6.99
CA ASP A 75 -3.01 -4.73 -7.28
C ASP A 75 -3.81 -4.40 -6.02
N ALA A 76 -3.74 -5.27 -5.02
CA ALA A 76 -4.30 -5.05 -3.69
C ALA A 76 -3.41 -4.17 -2.78
N HIS A 77 -2.32 -3.58 -3.30
CA HIS A 77 -1.34 -2.77 -2.57
C HIS A 77 -0.64 -3.51 -1.41
N ARG A 78 -0.62 -4.84 -1.45
CA ARG A 78 0.06 -5.69 -0.46
C ARG A 78 1.49 -5.97 -0.92
N TYR A 79 2.25 -4.91 -1.11
CA TYR A 79 3.53 -4.93 -1.78
C TYR A 79 4.55 -5.92 -1.19
N GLN A 80 4.68 -5.99 0.14
CA GLN A 80 5.61 -6.96 0.75
C GLN A 80 5.24 -8.41 0.40
N LYS A 81 3.96 -8.76 0.49
CA LYS A 81 3.51 -10.11 0.12
C LYS A 81 3.66 -10.39 -1.37
N ALA A 82 3.48 -9.36 -2.21
CA ALA A 82 3.72 -9.47 -3.65
C ALA A 82 5.20 -9.77 -3.92
N ILE A 83 6.12 -9.08 -3.25
CA ILE A 83 7.57 -9.33 -3.33
C ILE A 83 7.89 -10.77 -2.95
N ASP A 84 7.33 -11.28 -1.84
CA ASP A 84 7.55 -12.67 -1.39
C ASP A 84 7.08 -13.69 -2.44
N ALA A 85 5.95 -13.42 -3.11
CA ALA A 85 5.43 -14.27 -4.19
C ALA A 85 6.31 -14.16 -5.46
N TYR A 86 6.72 -12.96 -5.85
CA TYR A 86 7.61 -12.75 -6.99
C TYR A 86 8.98 -13.38 -6.80
N GLN A 87 9.54 -13.34 -5.59
CA GLN A 87 10.79 -14.04 -5.27
C GLN A 87 10.68 -15.54 -5.55
N LYS A 88 9.57 -16.16 -5.10
CA LYS A 88 9.32 -17.60 -5.40
C LYS A 88 9.15 -17.87 -6.90
N ALA A 89 8.50 -16.95 -7.62
CA ALA A 89 8.41 -17.06 -9.07
C ALA A 89 9.78 -17.00 -9.74
N LEU A 90 10.65 -16.08 -9.30
CA LEU A 90 12.01 -15.90 -9.83
C LEU A 90 12.99 -17.00 -9.41
N GLU A 91 12.79 -17.66 -8.27
CA GLU A 91 13.55 -18.88 -7.91
C GLU A 91 13.32 -20.00 -8.93
N LEU A 92 12.10 -20.06 -9.50
CA LEU A 92 11.69 -21.07 -10.48
C LEU A 92 11.97 -20.63 -11.93
N ASP A 93 11.89 -19.34 -12.22
CA ASP A 93 12.16 -18.74 -13.53
C ASP A 93 12.94 -17.43 -13.38
N GLN A 94 14.25 -17.55 -13.26
CA GLN A 94 15.16 -16.41 -13.03
C GLN A 94 15.21 -15.42 -14.20
N LYS A 95 14.73 -15.81 -15.38
CA LYS A 95 14.74 -14.98 -16.60
C LYS A 95 13.43 -14.25 -16.83
N ASN A 96 12.48 -14.33 -15.93
CA ASN A 96 11.21 -13.64 -16.06
C ASN A 96 11.38 -12.14 -15.74
N ILE A 97 11.57 -11.37 -16.80
CA ILE A 97 11.89 -9.95 -16.71
C ILE A 97 10.71 -9.16 -16.18
N ASP A 98 9.49 -9.47 -16.63
CA ASP A 98 8.27 -8.77 -16.20
C ASP A 98 8.09 -8.91 -14.67
N VAL A 99 8.30 -10.10 -14.13
CA VAL A 99 8.24 -10.34 -12.68
C VAL A 99 9.28 -9.52 -11.92
N ARG A 100 10.50 -9.34 -12.47
CA ARG A 100 11.50 -8.46 -11.87
C ARG A 100 11.07 -7.00 -11.85
N VAL A 101 10.52 -6.53 -12.97
CA VAL A 101 10.03 -5.15 -13.09
C VAL A 101 8.88 -4.90 -12.12
N ASP A 102 7.95 -5.85 -11.99
CA ASP A 102 6.83 -5.76 -11.06
C ASP A 102 7.31 -5.78 -9.60
N MET A 103 8.29 -6.63 -9.28
CA MET A 103 8.91 -6.66 -7.96
C MET A 103 9.63 -5.33 -7.65
N GLY A 104 10.36 -4.78 -8.61
CA GLY A 104 10.97 -3.44 -8.51
C GLY A 104 9.92 -2.35 -8.26
N THR A 105 8.76 -2.45 -8.92
CA THR A 105 7.62 -1.54 -8.71
C THR A 105 7.05 -1.66 -7.30
N CYS A 106 6.98 -2.87 -6.75
CA CYS A 106 6.59 -3.08 -5.35
C CYS A 106 7.57 -2.41 -4.38
N PHE A 107 8.88 -2.59 -4.57
CA PHE A 107 9.92 -1.92 -3.77
C PHE A 107 9.78 -0.39 -3.83
N LYS A 108 9.61 0.17 -5.03
CA LYS A 108 9.39 1.61 -5.21
C LYS A 108 8.17 2.09 -4.41
N ASN A 109 7.04 1.41 -4.51
CA ASN A 109 5.81 1.78 -3.81
C ASN A 109 5.91 1.67 -2.28
N MET A 110 6.88 0.93 -1.77
CA MET A 110 7.24 0.87 -0.35
C MET A 110 8.30 1.91 0.07
N GLY A 111 8.76 2.76 -0.85
CA GLY A 111 9.85 3.71 -0.60
C GLY A 111 11.23 3.07 -0.51
N GLN A 112 11.37 1.81 -0.89
CA GLN A 112 12.63 1.06 -0.90
C GLN A 112 13.33 1.24 -2.26
N PHE A 113 13.76 2.46 -2.54
CA PHE A 113 14.21 2.87 -3.86
C PHE A 113 15.46 2.13 -4.34
N ASP A 114 16.41 1.83 -3.44
CA ASP A 114 17.60 1.05 -3.78
C ASP A 114 17.24 -0.36 -4.26
N GLY A 115 16.28 -1.03 -3.61
CA GLY A 115 15.76 -2.32 -4.03
C GLY A 115 15.08 -2.26 -5.39
N ALA A 116 14.33 -1.19 -5.65
CA ALA A 116 13.70 -0.98 -6.97
C ALA A 116 14.75 -0.82 -8.07
N VAL A 117 15.78 0.01 -7.84
CA VAL A 117 16.90 0.22 -8.77
C VAL A 117 17.63 -1.08 -9.07
N GLU A 118 17.89 -1.89 -8.04
CA GLU A 118 18.55 -3.19 -8.19
C GLU A 118 17.76 -4.12 -9.10
N GLU A 119 16.45 -4.27 -8.87
CA GLU A 119 15.63 -5.17 -9.67
C GLU A 119 15.43 -4.67 -11.11
N TYR A 120 15.28 -3.37 -11.33
CA TYR A 120 15.23 -2.82 -12.70
C TYR A 120 16.55 -3.02 -13.44
N ARG A 121 17.71 -2.84 -12.80
CA ARG A 121 19.01 -3.10 -13.40
C ARG A 121 19.21 -4.58 -13.73
N LYS A 122 18.75 -5.49 -12.86
CA LYS A 122 18.76 -6.93 -13.16
C LYS A 122 17.87 -7.25 -14.36
N ALA A 123 16.70 -6.62 -14.47
CA ALA A 123 15.81 -6.76 -15.63
C ALA A 123 16.50 -6.32 -16.92
N ILE A 124 17.13 -5.13 -16.92
CA ILE A 124 17.88 -4.59 -18.06
C ILE A 124 19.10 -5.46 -18.42
N ALA A 125 19.77 -6.05 -17.43
CA ALA A 125 20.88 -6.95 -17.67
C ALA A 125 20.48 -8.22 -18.40
N VAL A 126 19.22 -8.71 -18.19
CA VAL A 126 18.66 -9.87 -18.89
C VAL A 126 18.14 -9.49 -20.27
N ASP A 127 17.43 -8.37 -20.38
CA ASP A 127 16.94 -7.80 -21.63
C ASP A 127 17.21 -6.29 -21.70
N PRO A 128 18.28 -5.88 -22.39
CA PRO A 128 18.58 -4.46 -22.61
C PRO A 128 17.54 -3.71 -23.45
N GLY A 129 16.59 -4.42 -24.07
CA GLY A 129 15.49 -3.85 -24.85
C GLY A 129 14.21 -3.63 -24.05
N HIS A 130 14.19 -3.93 -22.76
CA HIS A 130 12.97 -3.87 -21.98
C HIS A 130 12.57 -2.43 -21.60
N VAL A 131 11.70 -1.85 -22.40
CA VAL A 131 11.28 -0.42 -22.33
C VAL A 131 10.83 0.01 -20.95
N ASN A 132 9.98 -0.81 -20.30
CA ASN A 132 9.43 -0.47 -18.98
C ASN A 132 10.50 -0.48 -17.88
N ALA A 133 11.50 -1.36 -17.97
CA ALA A 133 12.60 -1.40 -17.00
C ALA A 133 13.42 -0.11 -17.05
N HIS A 134 13.80 0.34 -18.24
CA HIS A 134 14.48 1.63 -18.43
C HIS A 134 13.65 2.80 -17.94
N ARG A 135 12.37 2.87 -18.32
CA ARG A 135 11.50 3.96 -17.90
C ARG A 135 11.33 4.00 -16.39
N ASN A 136 11.05 2.86 -15.74
CA ASN A 136 10.84 2.80 -14.31
C ASN A 136 12.12 3.10 -13.52
N LEU A 137 13.28 2.63 -14.02
CA LEU A 137 14.58 2.99 -13.46
C LEU A 137 14.83 4.49 -13.54
N GLY A 138 14.56 5.10 -14.71
CA GLY A 138 14.69 6.54 -14.89
C GLY A 138 13.80 7.35 -13.95
N VAL A 139 12.56 6.90 -13.72
CA VAL A 139 11.66 7.54 -12.75
C VAL A 139 12.25 7.50 -11.33
N VAL A 140 12.69 6.35 -10.86
CA VAL A 140 13.23 6.21 -9.50
C VAL A 140 14.52 7.02 -9.33
N LEU A 141 15.42 6.96 -10.29
CA LEU A 141 16.66 7.73 -10.23
C LEU A 141 16.40 9.23 -10.15
N GLY A 142 15.49 9.76 -10.97
CA GLY A 142 15.28 11.20 -11.08
C GLY A 142 14.41 11.80 -9.99
N PHE A 143 13.29 11.16 -9.69
CA PHE A 143 12.26 11.74 -8.84
C PHE A 143 12.34 11.25 -7.38
N ASP A 144 12.87 10.05 -7.16
CA ASP A 144 12.95 9.49 -5.83
C ASP A 144 14.37 9.62 -5.23
N LEU A 145 15.43 9.51 -6.06
CA LEU A 145 16.83 9.54 -5.62
C LEU A 145 17.60 10.80 -6.03
N GLY A 146 17.04 11.65 -6.90
CA GLY A 146 17.68 12.91 -7.34
C GLY A 146 18.84 12.76 -8.33
N ASP A 147 19.09 11.55 -8.85
CA ASP A 147 20.07 11.33 -9.93
C ASP A 147 19.49 11.72 -11.29
N LYS A 148 19.43 13.02 -11.55
CA LYS A 148 18.90 13.58 -12.80
C LYS A 148 19.63 13.05 -14.04
N LYS A 149 20.96 12.92 -13.94
CA LYS A 149 21.77 12.48 -15.08
C LYS A 149 21.49 11.02 -15.45
N GLY A 150 21.46 10.15 -14.45
CA GLY A 150 21.11 8.76 -14.64
C GLY A 150 19.67 8.59 -15.14
N ALA A 151 18.72 9.35 -14.58
CA ALA A 151 17.33 9.35 -14.97
C ALA A 151 17.12 9.72 -16.44
N ILE A 152 17.72 10.84 -16.88
CA ILE A 152 17.62 11.30 -18.28
C ILE A 152 18.15 10.23 -19.23
N LYS A 153 19.30 9.62 -18.91
CA LYS A 153 19.88 8.55 -19.73
C LYS A 153 18.91 7.36 -19.88
N GLU A 154 18.34 6.89 -18.79
CA GLU A 154 17.45 5.73 -18.83
C GLU A 154 16.11 6.06 -19.53
N LEU A 155 15.57 7.26 -19.33
CA LEU A 155 14.36 7.72 -20.02
C LEU A 155 14.61 7.90 -21.53
N GLU A 156 15.76 8.44 -21.92
CA GLU A 156 16.14 8.57 -23.34
C GLU A 156 16.31 7.18 -23.99
N GLU A 157 16.89 6.19 -23.29
CA GLU A 157 16.97 4.83 -23.81
C GLU A 157 15.58 4.21 -23.96
N SER A 158 14.66 4.40 -23.02
CA SER A 158 13.27 3.94 -23.17
C SER A 158 12.57 4.55 -24.39
N LEU A 159 12.84 5.82 -24.70
CA LEU A 159 12.29 6.50 -25.88
C LEU A 159 12.91 6.01 -27.18
N LYS A 160 14.21 5.72 -27.19
CA LYS A 160 14.90 5.14 -28.33
C LYS A 160 14.35 3.76 -28.68
N LEU A 161 14.07 2.95 -27.66
CA LEU A 161 13.48 1.62 -27.83
C LEU A 161 12.01 1.68 -28.27
N SER A 162 11.25 2.67 -27.80
CA SER A 162 9.82 2.79 -28.11
C SER A 162 9.40 4.28 -28.20
N PRO A 163 9.70 4.96 -29.30
CA PRO A 163 9.51 6.41 -29.42
C PRO A 163 8.04 6.87 -29.45
N TYR A 164 7.13 5.98 -29.79
CA TYR A 164 5.69 6.21 -29.91
C TYR A 164 4.85 5.25 -29.08
N GLY A 165 5.48 4.43 -28.26
CA GLY A 165 4.80 3.43 -27.43
C GLY A 165 4.12 4.04 -26.20
N PRO A 166 3.41 3.19 -25.43
CA PRO A 166 2.80 3.63 -24.19
C PRO A 166 3.83 4.25 -23.24
N GLY A 167 3.54 5.46 -22.78
CA GLY A 167 4.42 6.21 -21.88
C GLY A 167 5.53 7.05 -22.52
N ALA A 168 5.69 7.05 -23.85
CA ALA A 168 6.70 7.85 -24.53
C ALA A 168 6.53 9.36 -24.27
N ASP A 169 5.32 9.88 -24.36
CA ASP A 169 5.06 11.30 -24.10
C ASP A 169 5.28 11.67 -22.63
N THR A 170 5.00 10.75 -21.73
CA THR A 170 5.30 10.93 -20.31
C THR A 170 6.81 10.99 -20.07
N ALA A 171 7.57 10.08 -20.69
CA ALA A 171 9.04 10.09 -20.59
C ALA A 171 9.64 11.39 -21.15
N LYS A 172 9.15 11.91 -22.29
CA LYS A 172 9.58 13.21 -22.83
C LYS A 172 9.35 14.35 -21.83
N LYS A 173 8.16 14.43 -21.25
CA LYS A 173 7.83 15.45 -20.24
C LYS A 173 8.72 15.34 -19.00
N MET A 174 8.99 14.13 -18.53
CA MET A 174 9.87 13.88 -17.38
C MET A 174 11.32 14.35 -17.67
N ILE A 175 11.83 14.07 -18.87
CA ILE A 175 13.16 14.54 -19.27
C ILE A 175 13.23 16.07 -19.30
N GLU A 176 12.20 16.73 -19.83
CA GLU A 176 12.14 18.19 -19.84
C GLU A 176 12.08 18.80 -18.44
N GLU A 177 11.34 18.16 -17.52
CA GLU A 177 11.25 18.56 -16.13
C GLU A 177 12.61 18.44 -15.43
N LEU A 178 13.27 17.29 -15.59
CA LEU A 178 14.60 17.03 -15.02
C LEU A 178 15.68 17.97 -15.58
N LYS A 179 15.57 18.42 -16.84
CA LYS A 179 16.50 19.40 -17.45
C LYS A 179 16.27 20.81 -16.92
N ARG A 180 15.07 21.15 -16.44
CA ARG A 180 14.70 22.50 -15.93
C ARG A 180 14.95 22.67 -14.43
N SER A 181 14.88 21.60 -13.68
CA SER A 181 15.06 21.58 -12.22
C SER A 181 16.55 21.52 -11.83
#